data_bd73a7d2c26cabfe4b4e059f1fcb75ab
#
_entry.id   bd73a7d2c26cabfe4b4e059f1fcb75ab
#
_cell.length_a   1.000
_cell.length_b   1.000
_cell.length_c   1.000
_cell.angle_alpha   90.00
_cell.angle_beta   90.00
_cell.angle_gamma   90.00
#
_symmetry.space_group_name_H-M   'P 1'
#
loop_
_entity.id
_entity.type
_entity.pdbx_description
1 polymer ?
#
loop_
_entity_poly.entity_id
_entity_poly.type
_entity_poly.pdbx_seq_one_letter_code
_entity_poly.pdbx_strand_id
1 'polypeptide(L)'
;AGVLKDAPSPKAALALHVNSGTPSGMVLCGRGTFMAGCTLFRVSVRGTGCHGAMPETGVDPINIAAHIYLSLQELTAREISAKEPAVVTVGRFQGGQAPNIIPEEAVLEGTIRTFDRELSARIMERIRVIAENTAAAFRGSAQVEEIASAPPLVNDPALMEQVAGWAEELAGKERVY
;
A
#
# COMPACT_ATOMS: atom_id res chain seq x y z
N ALA A 1 -10.75 5.68 20.15
CA ALA A 1 -11.20 6.89 19.56
C ALA A 1 -11.77 7.83 20.62
N GLY A 2 -11.47 9.15 20.54
CA GLY A 2 -11.96 10.15 21.51
C GLY A 2 -11.03 10.47 22.67
N VAL A 3 -9.86 9.84 22.76
CA VAL A 3 -8.88 10.05 23.86
C VAL A 3 -8.49 11.53 24.05
N LEU A 4 -8.50 12.32 22.98
CA LEU A 4 -8.14 13.74 23.01
C LEU A 4 -9.34 14.67 23.32
N LYS A 5 -10.57 14.16 23.43
CA LYS A 5 -11.74 15.01 23.69
C LYS A 5 -11.76 15.58 25.10
N ASP A 6 -11.28 14.80 26.07
CA ASP A 6 -11.30 15.16 27.49
C ASP A 6 -9.87 15.41 28.06
N ALA A 7 -8.85 15.37 27.20
CA ALA A 7 -7.48 15.65 27.59
C ALA A 7 -7.17 17.13 27.47
N PRO A 8 -6.35 17.73 28.39
CA PRO A 8 -5.77 19.04 28.15
C PRO A 8 -4.99 19.00 26.84
N SER A 9 -5.01 20.09 26.05
CA SER A 9 -4.35 20.15 24.74
C SER A 9 -2.92 19.60 24.81
N PRO A 10 -2.65 18.42 24.19
CA PRO A 10 -1.32 17.82 24.25
C PRO A 10 -0.35 18.70 23.47
N LYS A 11 0.83 18.96 24.03
CA LYS A 11 1.91 19.68 23.32
C LYS A 11 2.70 18.77 22.39
N ALA A 12 2.70 17.48 22.67
CA ALA A 12 3.38 16.46 21.87
C ALA A 12 2.70 15.11 22.04
N ALA A 13 2.90 14.22 21.08
CA ALA A 13 2.49 12.82 21.14
C ALA A 13 3.67 11.95 20.71
N LEU A 14 3.91 10.86 21.44
CA LEU A 14 4.96 9.88 21.14
C LEU A 14 4.32 8.51 20.96
N ALA A 15 4.89 7.73 20.05
CA ALA A 15 4.54 6.33 19.86
C ALA A 15 5.82 5.48 19.76
N LEU A 16 5.75 4.25 20.23
CA LEU A 16 6.81 3.25 20.11
C LEU A 16 6.36 2.15 19.16
N HIS A 17 7.28 1.73 18.30
CA HIS A 17 7.05 0.61 17.39
C HIS A 17 8.20 -0.40 17.49
N VAL A 18 7.87 -1.69 17.62
CA VAL A 18 8.87 -2.76 17.54
C VAL A 18 9.19 -3.06 16.08
N ASN A 19 10.47 -3.31 15.80
CA ASN A 19 10.98 -3.62 14.47
C ASN A 19 11.84 -4.88 14.53
N SER A 20 11.44 -5.91 13.78
CA SER A 20 12.17 -7.18 13.72
C SER A 20 13.56 -7.08 13.08
N GLY A 21 13.84 -6.03 12.31
CA GLY A 21 15.14 -5.75 11.71
C GLY A 21 16.12 -5.02 12.63
N THR A 22 15.68 -4.65 13.85
CA THR A 22 16.53 -3.94 14.83
C THR A 22 16.93 -4.90 15.94
N PRO A 23 18.23 -5.01 16.29
CA PRO A 23 18.66 -5.84 17.41
C PRO A 23 17.98 -5.44 18.72
N SER A 24 17.70 -6.44 19.58
CA SER A 24 17.06 -6.20 20.88
C SER A 24 17.89 -5.24 21.75
N GLY A 25 17.22 -4.29 22.38
CA GLY A 25 17.83 -3.26 23.23
C GLY A 25 18.32 -2.03 22.49
N MET A 26 18.20 -1.98 21.15
CA MET A 26 18.49 -0.78 20.37
C MET A 26 17.23 0.08 20.18
N VAL A 27 17.40 1.40 20.14
CA VAL A 27 16.36 2.41 19.94
C VAL A 27 16.71 3.25 18.71
N LEU A 28 15.77 3.36 17.78
CA LEU A 28 15.92 4.20 16.59
C LEU A 28 15.12 5.49 16.77
N CYS A 29 15.78 6.63 16.72
CA CYS A 29 15.21 7.97 16.93
C CYS A 29 15.38 8.82 15.66
N GLY A 30 14.65 8.49 14.58
CA GLY A 30 14.76 9.20 13.31
C GLY A 30 14.07 10.56 13.32
N ARG A 31 14.75 11.59 12.81
CA ARG A 31 14.23 12.95 12.60
C ARG A 31 13.62 13.08 11.21
N GLY A 32 12.62 13.95 11.05
CA GLY A 32 11.97 14.19 9.77
C GLY A 32 11.18 12.98 9.28
N THR A 33 11.19 12.71 7.99
CA THR A 33 10.46 11.57 7.40
C THR A 33 11.10 10.24 7.81
N PHE A 34 10.41 9.49 8.65
CA PHE A 34 10.97 8.31 9.32
C PHE A 34 10.37 6.99 8.86
N MET A 35 9.04 6.93 8.65
CA MET A 35 8.37 5.72 8.13
C MET A 35 7.56 6.04 6.88
N ALA A 36 7.58 5.11 5.94
CA ALA A 36 6.75 5.21 4.74
C ALA A 36 5.26 5.20 5.11
N GLY A 37 4.47 5.97 4.38
CA GLY A 37 3.03 5.86 4.37
C GLY A 37 2.57 4.51 3.82
N CYS A 38 1.31 4.21 4.01
CA CYS A 38 0.67 3.00 3.52
C CYS A 38 -0.70 3.32 2.96
N THR A 39 -0.92 3.03 1.69
CA THR A 39 -2.25 3.04 1.09
C THR A 39 -2.60 1.61 0.69
N LEU A 40 -3.74 1.12 1.17
CA LEU A 40 -4.29 -0.17 0.77
C LEU A 40 -5.29 0.07 -0.37
N PHE A 41 -5.17 -0.71 -1.44
CA PHE A 41 -6.08 -0.63 -2.58
C PHE A 41 -6.69 -1.99 -2.92
N ARG A 42 -7.86 -1.93 -3.56
CA ARG A 42 -8.52 -3.08 -4.18
C ARG A 42 -8.85 -2.76 -5.62
N VAL A 43 -8.63 -3.74 -6.49
CA VAL A 43 -9.09 -3.76 -7.87
C VAL A 43 -10.11 -4.88 -8.01
N SER A 44 -11.37 -4.53 -8.23
CA SER A 44 -12.44 -5.47 -8.55
C SER A 44 -12.62 -5.53 -10.06
N VAL A 45 -12.37 -6.70 -10.63
CA VAL A 45 -12.47 -6.95 -12.08
C VAL A 45 -13.74 -7.73 -12.36
N ARG A 46 -14.57 -7.22 -13.27
CA ARG A 46 -15.81 -7.88 -13.68
C ARG A 46 -15.75 -8.34 -15.11
N GLY A 47 -16.22 -9.56 -15.31
CA GLY A 47 -16.38 -10.21 -16.59
C GLY A 47 -17.78 -10.78 -16.77
N THR A 48 -17.88 -11.85 -17.54
CA THR A 48 -19.11 -12.63 -17.74
C THR A 48 -18.77 -14.10 -17.59
N GLY A 49 -19.38 -14.74 -16.59
CA GLY A 49 -19.17 -16.16 -16.32
C GLY A 49 -19.67 -17.05 -17.45
N CYS A 50 -18.98 -18.17 -17.69
CA CYS A 50 -19.38 -19.16 -18.69
C CYS A 50 -18.75 -20.52 -18.41
N HIS A 51 -19.15 -21.52 -19.19
CA HIS A 51 -18.54 -22.85 -19.17
C HIS A 51 -17.11 -22.76 -19.70
N GLY A 52 -16.13 -23.31 -18.99
CA GLY A 52 -14.71 -23.22 -19.34
C GLY A 52 -14.32 -23.79 -20.71
N ALA A 53 -15.14 -24.68 -21.29
CA ALA A 53 -14.94 -25.21 -22.64
C ALA A 53 -15.57 -24.32 -23.75
N MET A 54 -16.26 -23.23 -23.38
CA MET A 54 -16.90 -22.27 -24.30
C MET A 54 -16.53 -20.83 -23.92
N PRO A 55 -15.22 -20.49 -23.86
CA PRO A 55 -14.75 -19.18 -23.36
C PRO A 55 -15.20 -18.00 -24.24
N GLU A 56 -15.54 -18.25 -25.50
CA GLU A 56 -16.06 -17.24 -26.44
C GLU A 56 -17.44 -16.69 -26.02
N THR A 57 -18.16 -17.41 -25.16
CA THR A 57 -19.49 -16.99 -24.66
C THR A 57 -19.43 -16.09 -23.44
N GLY A 58 -18.22 -15.91 -22.87
CA GLY A 58 -17.99 -15.12 -21.66
C GLY A 58 -16.91 -14.07 -21.81
N VAL A 59 -16.54 -13.48 -20.68
CA VAL A 59 -15.42 -12.58 -20.52
C VAL A 59 -14.70 -12.98 -19.24
N ASP A 60 -13.45 -13.41 -19.34
CA ASP A 60 -12.68 -13.98 -18.23
C ASP A 60 -12.04 -12.91 -17.35
N PRO A 61 -12.55 -12.65 -16.13
CA PRO A 61 -11.99 -11.66 -15.24
C PRO A 61 -10.65 -12.09 -14.62
N ILE A 62 -10.34 -13.40 -14.56
CA ILE A 62 -9.05 -13.89 -14.07
C ILE A 62 -7.96 -13.54 -15.08
N ASN A 63 -8.22 -13.76 -16.38
CA ASN A 63 -7.31 -13.35 -17.44
C ASN A 63 -7.08 -11.83 -17.42
N ILE A 64 -8.15 -11.04 -17.29
CA ILE A 64 -8.05 -9.57 -17.18
C ILE A 64 -7.22 -9.17 -15.96
N ALA A 65 -7.50 -9.74 -14.78
CA ALA A 65 -6.77 -9.45 -13.55
C ALA A 65 -5.27 -9.81 -13.65
N ALA A 66 -4.94 -10.90 -14.35
CA ALA A 66 -3.55 -11.28 -14.61
C ALA A 66 -2.83 -10.23 -15.48
N HIS A 67 -3.47 -9.71 -16.52
CA HIS A 67 -2.93 -8.64 -17.35
C HIS A 67 -2.80 -7.32 -16.57
N ILE A 68 -3.77 -6.99 -15.73
CA ILE A 68 -3.68 -5.83 -14.82
C ILE A 68 -2.49 -6.00 -13.89
N TYR A 69 -2.33 -7.16 -13.23
CA TYR A 69 -1.21 -7.44 -12.33
C TYR A 69 0.15 -7.22 -13.00
N LEU A 70 0.32 -7.74 -14.21
CA LEU A 70 1.56 -7.56 -14.98
C LEU A 70 1.78 -6.08 -15.36
N SER A 71 0.73 -5.39 -15.78
CA SER A 71 0.81 -3.98 -16.16
C SER A 71 1.14 -3.06 -14.97
N LEU A 72 0.71 -3.40 -13.75
CA LEU A 72 1.07 -2.64 -12.55
C LEU A 72 2.57 -2.66 -12.25
N GLN A 73 3.33 -3.65 -12.75
CA GLN A 73 4.78 -3.70 -12.59
C GLN A 73 5.50 -2.56 -13.34
N GLU A 74 4.87 -2.00 -14.39
CA GLU A 74 5.40 -0.86 -15.14
C GLU A 74 5.50 0.42 -14.28
N LEU A 75 4.65 0.56 -13.27
CA LEU A 75 4.65 1.75 -12.41
C LEU A 75 6.02 2.00 -11.79
N THR A 76 6.56 1.02 -11.08
CA THR A 76 7.86 1.14 -10.42
C THR A 76 9.03 1.02 -11.39
N ALA A 77 8.82 0.31 -12.52
CA ALA A 77 9.87 0.06 -13.49
C ALA A 77 10.05 1.18 -14.53
N ARG A 78 9.02 1.99 -14.81
CA ARG A 78 9.00 2.95 -15.93
C ARG A 78 8.42 4.34 -15.60
N GLU A 79 7.53 4.45 -14.62
CA GLU A 79 6.81 5.71 -14.38
C GLU A 79 7.29 6.45 -13.12
N ILE A 80 7.93 5.75 -12.18
CA ILE A 80 8.44 6.34 -10.94
C ILE A 80 9.95 6.53 -11.05
N SER A 81 10.42 7.73 -10.71
CA SER A 81 11.84 8.04 -10.70
C SER A 81 12.58 7.19 -9.66
N ALA A 82 13.79 6.73 -9.99
CA ALA A 82 14.65 6.03 -9.02
C ALA A 82 15.02 6.89 -7.78
N LYS A 83 14.78 8.21 -7.85
CA LYS A 83 14.97 9.15 -6.71
C LYS A 83 13.73 9.24 -5.81
N GLU A 84 12.60 8.66 -6.20
CA GLU A 84 11.34 8.66 -5.46
C GLU A 84 11.08 7.25 -4.91
N PRO A 85 11.47 6.92 -3.67
CA PRO A 85 11.27 5.58 -3.12
C PRO A 85 9.79 5.24 -3.04
N ALA A 86 9.39 4.20 -3.76
CA ALA A 86 8.03 3.67 -3.72
C ALA A 86 8.02 2.16 -3.93
N VAL A 87 7.09 1.50 -3.27
CA VAL A 87 6.81 0.07 -3.43
C VAL A 87 5.33 -0.11 -3.70
N VAL A 88 4.99 -0.84 -4.76
CA VAL A 88 3.63 -1.27 -5.08
C VAL A 88 3.61 -2.80 -5.05
N THR A 89 2.80 -3.35 -4.16
CA THR A 89 2.70 -4.81 -3.98
C THR A 89 1.26 -5.25 -4.08
N VAL A 90 0.98 -6.26 -4.90
CA VAL A 90 -0.27 -7.00 -4.85
C VAL A 90 -0.04 -8.24 -3.98
N GLY A 91 -0.65 -8.27 -2.80
CA GLY A 91 -0.50 -9.34 -1.82
C GLY A 91 -1.63 -10.38 -1.87
N ARG A 92 -2.73 -10.07 -2.56
CA ARG A 92 -3.88 -10.95 -2.71
C ARG A 92 -4.39 -10.92 -4.14
N PHE A 93 -4.58 -12.12 -4.72
CA PHE A 93 -5.18 -12.30 -6.02
C PHE A 93 -6.16 -13.46 -5.92
N GLN A 94 -7.45 -13.20 -6.16
CA GLN A 94 -8.51 -14.20 -6.05
C GLN A 94 -9.45 -14.13 -7.24
N GLY A 95 -9.90 -15.31 -7.72
CA GLY A 95 -10.90 -15.46 -8.77
C GLY A 95 -11.27 -16.92 -8.97
N GLY A 96 -12.55 -17.17 -9.26
CA GLY A 96 -13.08 -18.49 -9.52
C GLY A 96 -13.22 -19.39 -8.30
N GLN A 97 -14.05 -20.43 -8.45
CA GLN A 97 -14.32 -21.44 -7.43
C GLN A 97 -14.21 -22.87 -7.99
N ALA A 98 -14.29 -23.03 -9.31
CA ALA A 98 -14.24 -24.33 -9.98
C ALA A 98 -13.36 -24.26 -11.24
N PRO A 99 -12.58 -25.31 -11.54
CA PRO A 99 -11.61 -25.28 -12.64
C PRO A 99 -12.23 -25.28 -14.04
N ASN A 100 -13.50 -25.64 -14.15
CA ASN A 100 -14.24 -25.73 -15.41
C ASN A 100 -15.24 -24.59 -15.63
N ILE A 101 -15.17 -23.54 -14.81
CA ILE A 101 -16.07 -22.38 -14.89
C ILE A 101 -15.24 -21.10 -14.92
N ILE A 102 -15.47 -20.25 -15.92
CA ILE A 102 -15.00 -18.87 -15.93
C ILE A 102 -15.90 -18.08 -14.97
N PRO A 103 -15.37 -17.40 -13.95
CA PRO A 103 -16.17 -16.68 -12.96
C PRO A 103 -16.69 -15.34 -13.50
N GLU A 104 -17.50 -14.66 -12.72
CA GLU A 104 -17.96 -13.29 -13.03
C GLU A 104 -17.05 -12.20 -12.48
N GLU A 105 -16.21 -12.55 -11.49
CA GLU A 105 -15.36 -11.57 -10.80
C GLU A 105 -13.98 -12.14 -10.43
N ALA A 106 -12.98 -11.26 -10.47
CA ALA A 106 -11.67 -11.47 -9.84
C ALA A 106 -11.26 -10.22 -9.07
N VAL A 107 -10.50 -10.41 -7.99
CA VAL A 107 -10.08 -9.33 -7.09
C VAL A 107 -8.58 -9.35 -6.87
N LEU A 108 -7.95 -8.17 -6.97
CA LEU A 108 -6.60 -7.91 -6.54
C LEU A 108 -6.63 -6.96 -5.33
N GLU A 109 -5.85 -7.23 -4.29
CA GLU A 109 -5.64 -6.30 -3.19
C GLU A 109 -4.15 -6.10 -2.98
N GLY A 110 -3.78 -4.86 -2.70
CA GLY A 110 -2.39 -4.50 -2.58
C GLY A 110 -2.13 -3.29 -1.70
N THR A 111 -0.85 -2.93 -1.61
CA THR A 111 -0.37 -1.78 -0.85
C THR A 111 0.54 -0.91 -1.68
N ILE A 112 0.46 0.40 -1.45
CA ILE A 112 1.42 1.40 -1.90
C ILE A 112 2.19 1.87 -0.67
N ARG A 113 3.52 1.88 -0.75
CA ARG A 113 4.43 2.39 0.27
C ARG A 113 5.29 3.49 -0.34
N THR A 114 5.28 4.67 0.24
CA THR A 114 6.10 5.80 -0.19
C THR A 114 6.30 6.79 0.95
N PHE A 115 7.34 7.59 0.86
CA PHE A 115 7.61 8.68 1.79
C PHE A 115 6.99 10.01 1.37
N ASP A 116 6.26 10.02 0.25
CA ASP A 116 5.62 11.20 -0.32
C ASP A 116 4.14 10.94 -0.55
N ARG A 117 3.29 11.84 -0.04
CA ARG A 117 1.83 11.73 -0.11
C ARG A 117 1.30 11.99 -1.52
N GLU A 118 1.91 12.93 -2.25
CA GLU A 118 1.50 13.25 -3.62
C GLU A 118 1.87 12.12 -4.57
N LEU A 119 3.05 11.51 -4.37
CA LEU A 119 3.46 10.32 -5.09
C LEU A 119 2.49 9.16 -4.85
N SER A 120 2.03 8.94 -3.60
CA SER A 120 1.01 7.92 -3.30
C SER A 120 -0.28 8.14 -4.07
N ALA A 121 -0.79 9.38 -4.10
CA ALA A 121 -1.99 9.74 -4.84
C ALA A 121 -1.82 9.56 -6.36
N ARG A 122 -0.65 9.94 -6.91
CA ARG A 122 -0.31 9.75 -8.31
C ARG A 122 -0.26 8.26 -8.69
N ILE A 123 0.35 7.43 -7.85
CA ILE A 123 0.39 5.97 -8.06
C ILE A 123 -1.02 5.39 -8.03
N MET A 124 -1.85 5.78 -7.09
CA MET A 124 -3.23 5.31 -6.97
C MET A 124 -4.06 5.64 -8.22
N GLU A 125 -3.89 6.85 -8.76
CA GLU A 125 -4.54 7.25 -10.01
C GLU A 125 -4.03 6.43 -11.21
N ARG A 126 -2.71 6.16 -11.25
CA ARG A 126 -2.15 5.33 -12.32
C ARG A 126 -2.66 3.88 -12.25
N ILE A 127 -2.79 3.32 -11.05
CA ILE A 127 -3.41 1.97 -10.85
C ILE A 127 -4.81 1.97 -11.45
N ARG A 128 -5.62 3.02 -11.20
CA ARG A 128 -6.98 3.14 -11.76
C ARG A 128 -6.97 3.15 -13.29
N VAL A 129 -6.17 4.03 -13.88
CA VAL A 129 -6.09 4.16 -15.35
C VAL A 129 -5.63 2.86 -15.99
N ILE A 130 -4.63 2.18 -15.44
CA ILE A 130 -4.13 0.90 -15.95
C ILE A 130 -5.23 -0.16 -15.85
N ALA A 131 -5.87 -0.29 -14.68
CA ALA A 131 -6.87 -1.33 -14.45
C ALA A 131 -8.09 -1.16 -15.38
N GLU A 132 -8.64 0.05 -15.46
CA GLU A 132 -9.83 0.34 -16.26
C GLU A 132 -9.57 0.13 -17.75
N ASN A 133 -8.45 0.64 -18.28
CA ASN A 133 -8.13 0.50 -19.71
C ASN A 133 -7.75 -0.94 -20.08
N THR A 134 -7.03 -1.65 -19.21
CA THR A 134 -6.73 -3.08 -19.43
C THR A 134 -8.03 -3.89 -19.44
N ALA A 135 -8.93 -3.67 -18.50
CA ALA A 135 -10.20 -4.38 -18.46
C ALA A 135 -11.05 -4.09 -19.71
N ALA A 136 -11.14 -2.82 -20.13
CA ALA A 136 -11.86 -2.44 -21.35
C ALA A 136 -11.28 -3.09 -22.62
N ALA A 137 -9.95 -3.20 -22.73
CA ALA A 137 -9.30 -3.87 -23.85
C ALA A 137 -9.71 -5.36 -23.99
N PHE A 138 -10.07 -6.00 -22.87
CA PHE A 138 -10.53 -7.39 -22.83
C PHE A 138 -12.06 -7.52 -22.67
N ARG A 139 -12.84 -6.49 -22.97
CA ARG A 139 -14.32 -6.46 -22.93
C ARG A 139 -14.92 -6.55 -21.52
N GLY A 140 -14.11 -6.44 -20.47
CA GLY A 140 -14.54 -6.41 -19.08
C GLY A 140 -14.54 -4.99 -18.51
N SER A 141 -14.69 -4.91 -17.21
CA SER A 141 -14.56 -3.65 -16.46
C SER A 141 -13.73 -3.85 -15.18
N ALA A 142 -13.11 -2.79 -14.70
CA ALA A 142 -12.45 -2.78 -13.42
C ALA A 142 -12.85 -1.55 -12.61
N GLN A 143 -12.93 -1.71 -11.30
CA GLN A 143 -13.13 -0.62 -10.35
C GLN A 143 -11.99 -0.65 -9.34
N VAL A 144 -11.42 0.52 -9.04
CA VAL A 144 -10.33 0.66 -8.08
C VAL A 144 -10.77 1.52 -6.91
N GLU A 145 -10.58 1.01 -5.71
CA GLU A 145 -10.92 1.70 -4.46
C GLU A 145 -9.71 1.76 -3.51
N GLU A 146 -9.60 2.86 -2.78
CA GLU A 146 -8.74 2.98 -1.63
C GLU A 146 -9.47 2.42 -0.41
N ILE A 147 -8.92 1.36 0.20
CA ILE A 147 -9.54 0.72 1.38
C ILE A 147 -9.18 1.48 2.65
N ALA A 148 -7.92 1.88 2.77
CA ALA A 148 -7.39 2.60 3.92
C ALA A 148 -6.08 3.30 3.54
N SER A 149 -5.79 4.40 4.22
CA SER A 149 -4.54 5.15 4.02
C SER A 149 -3.99 5.68 5.32
N ALA A 150 -2.67 5.62 5.48
CA ALA A 150 -1.93 6.28 6.53
C ALA A 150 -0.78 7.08 5.88
N PRO A 151 -0.64 8.38 6.21
CA PRO A 151 0.41 9.21 5.65
C PRO A 151 1.80 8.75 6.13
N PRO A 152 2.89 9.18 5.45
CA PRO A 152 4.24 9.02 5.97
C PRO A 152 4.36 9.63 7.36
N LEU A 153 5.13 8.96 8.22
CA LEU A 153 5.46 9.49 9.53
C LEU A 153 6.58 10.52 9.38
N VAL A 154 6.27 11.76 9.75
CA VAL A 154 7.24 12.86 9.79
C VAL A 154 7.40 13.30 11.24
N ASN A 155 8.55 13.01 11.82
CA ASN A 155 8.87 13.35 13.20
C ASN A 155 9.35 14.79 13.29
N ASP A 156 8.88 15.52 14.34
CA ASP A 156 9.43 16.82 14.69
C ASP A 156 10.90 16.69 15.13
N PRO A 157 11.85 17.39 14.49
CA PRO A 157 13.27 17.22 14.77
C PRO A 157 13.66 17.61 16.21
N ALA A 158 13.05 18.66 16.77
CA ALA A 158 13.38 19.15 18.11
C ALA A 158 12.85 18.20 19.20
N LEU A 159 11.63 17.67 18.99
CA LEU A 159 11.07 16.65 19.87
C LEU A 159 11.89 15.37 19.82
N MET A 160 12.30 14.92 18.64
CA MET A 160 13.11 13.70 18.50
C MET A 160 14.50 13.83 19.12
N GLU A 161 15.07 15.03 19.16
CA GLU A 161 16.32 15.27 19.88
C GLU A 161 16.14 15.06 21.40
N GLN A 162 15.04 15.53 21.96
CA GLN A 162 14.71 15.30 23.37
C GLN A 162 14.46 13.82 23.65
N VAL A 163 13.70 13.13 22.76
CA VAL A 163 13.41 11.70 22.87
C VAL A 163 14.70 10.87 22.81
N ALA A 164 15.63 11.21 21.90
CA ALA A 164 16.93 10.55 21.84
C ALA A 164 17.72 10.72 23.13
N GLY A 165 17.75 11.94 23.71
CA GLY A 165 18.38 12.17 25.02
C GLY A 165 17.78 11.29 26.12
N TRP A 166 16.47 11.21 26.22
CA TRP A 166 15.81 10.33 27.20
C TRP A 166 16.09 8.86 26.95
N ALA A 167 16.14 8.45 25.69
CA ALA A 167 16.49 7.06 25.33
C ALA A 167 17.95 6.73 25.69
N GLU A 168 18.89 7.65 25.51
CA GLU A 168 20.29 7.51 25.91
C GLU A 168 20.43 7.34 27.42
N GLU A 169 19.68 8.12 28.23
CA GLU A 169 19.66 8.01 29.69
C GLU A 169 19.15 6.61 30.14
N LEU A 170 18.17 6.05 29.42
CA LEU A 170 17.53 4.78 29.80
C LEU A 170 18.28 3.54 29.26
N ALA A 171 18.77 3.60 28.03
CA ALA A 171 19.34 2.43 27.34
C ALA A 171 20.86 2.46 27.19
N GLY A 172 21.48 3.62 27.35
CA GLY A 172 22.88 3.87 27.05
C GLY A 172 23.08 4.45 25.65
N LYS A 173 24.03 5.39 25.52
CA LYS A 173 24.28 6.14 24.29
C LYS A 173 24.63 5.26 23.09
N GLU A 174 25.30 4.14 23.34
CA GLU A 174 25.72 3.17 22.31
C GLU A 174 24.54 2.39 21.71
N ARG A 175 23.33 2.54 22.24
CA ARG A 175 22.10 1.83 21.80
C ARG A 175 21.08 2.75 21.12
N VAL A 176 21.37 4.04 20.99
CA VAL A 176 20.46 5.02 20.38
C VAL A 176 21.03 5.51 19.06
N TYR A 177 20.21 5.46 17.98
CA TYR A 177 20.58 5.77 16.60
C TYR A 177 19.57 6.67 15.92
#